data_d5c8666c64b5d88664fa1c7102d5f713
#
_entry.id   d5c8666c64b5d88664fa1c7102d5f713
#
_cell.length_a   1.000
_cell.length_b   1.000
_cell.length_c   1.000
_cell.angle_alpha   90.00
_cell.angle_beta   90.00
_cell.angle_gamma   90.00
#
_symmetry.space_group_name_H-M   'P 1'
#
loop_
_entity.id
_entity.type
_entity.pdbx_description
1 polymer ?
#
loop_
_entity_poly.entity_id
_entity_poly.type
_entity_poly.pdbx_seq_one_letter_code
_entity_poly.pdbx_strand_id
1 'polypeptide(L)'
;VAKWQEIGEGGKDIIELFYEEQEKYSFSFQMLAYITRLGEIDAVVKENPDSIIISERCVYTDCNVFAKMLYDTGKIKSVEYQIYNLWFSYFEKNLKAHRLIYLDIPPSTCDERVKMRSRKGEDIPLEYLEMCDRYHREWLSGAGWDNILKLGEGESFAEMAEKVVDFII
;
A
#
# COMPACT_ATOMS: atom_id res chain seq x y z
N VAL A 1 8.28 7.80 -4.29
CA VAL A 1 8.43 7.06 -5.56
C VAL A 1 9.71 7.45 -6.28
N ALA A 2 10.06 8.75 -6.40
CA ALA A 2 11.28 9.17 -7.11
C ALA A 2 12.56 8.49 -6.56
N LYS A 3 12.70 8.36 -5.25
CA LYS A 3 13.84 7.70 -4.61
C LYS A 3 13.94 6.19 -4.90
N TRP A 4 12.86 5.53 -5.23
CA TRP A 4 12.87 4.10 -5.52
C TRP A 4 13.51 3.79 -6.87
N GLN A 5 13.44 4.71 -7.82
CA GLN A 5 14.09 4.60 -9.13
C GLN A 5 15.63 4.74 -9.06
N GLU A 6 16.14 5.27 -7.94
CA GLU A 6 17.58 5.38 -7.69
C GLU A 6 18.18 4.12 -7.05
N ILE A 7 17.32 3.20 -6.55
CA ILE A 7 17.71 1.95 -5.92
C ILE A 7 17.48 0.80 -6.89
N GLY A 8 18.57 0.11 -7.23
CA GLY A 8 18.48 -1.01 -8.17
C GLY A 8 19.85 -1.60 -8.50
N GLU A 9 19.85 -2.56 -9.39
CA GLU A 9 21.07 -3.18 -9.92
C GLU A 9 20.90 -3.56 -11.39
N GLY A 10 21.99 -3.72 -12.13
CA GLY A 10 21.97 -4.15 -13.52
C GLY A 10 21.23 -3.23 -14.48
N GLY A 11 21.07 -1.93 -14.13
CA GLY A 11 20.35 -0.96 -14.95
C GLY A 11 18.81 -1.00 -14.79
N LYS A 12 18.31 -1.76 -13.81
CA LYS A 12 16.89 -1.86 -13.43
C LYS A 12 16.67 -1.27 -12.06
N ASP A 13 15.55 -0.58 -11.87
CA ASP A 13 15.14 -0.11 -10.54
C ASP A 13 14.52 -1.23 -9.70
N ILE A 14 14.31 -0.96 -8.41
CA ILE A 14 13.79 -1.95 -7.46
C ILE A 14 12.37 -2.42 -7.80
N ILE A 15 11.57 -1.62 -8.51
CA ILE A 15 10.23 -1.99 -8.93
C ILE A 15 10.31 -3.02 -10.06
N GLU A 16 11.15 -2.76 -11.06
CA GLU A 16 11.41 -3.70 -12.16
C GLU A 16 11.96 -5.03 -11.61
N LEU A 17 12.94 -4.97 -10.71
CA LEU A 17 13.52 -6.15 -10.06
C LEU A 17 12.50 -6.94 -9.24
N PHE A 18 11.63 -6.25 -8.52
CA PHE A 18 10.57 -6.89 -7.73
C PHE A 18 9.59 -7.67 -8.62
N TYR A 19 9.11 -7.09 -9.71
CA TYR A 19 8.17 -7.80 -10.58
C TYR A 19 8.83 -8.95 -11.35
N GLU A 20 10.10 -8.86 -11.69
CA GLU A 20 10.83 -9.93 -12.38
C GLU A 20 11.22 -11.09 -11.46
N GLU A 21 11.71 -10.82 -10.25
CA GLU A 21 12.25 -11.81 -9.32
C GLU A 21 11.70 -11.62 -7.90
N GLN A 22 10.39 -11.84 -7.72
CA GLN A 22 9.73 -11.62 -6.43
C GLN A 22 10.37 -12.40 -5.28
N GLU A 23 10.84 -13.64 -5.50
CA GLU A 23 11.46 -14.44 -4.45
C GLU A 23 12.75 -13.82 -3.88
N LYS A 24 13.45 -13.03 -4.69
CA LYS A 24 14.69 -12.37 -4.31
C LYS A 24 14.45 -10.98 -3.70
N TYR A 25 13.52 -10.23 -4.27
CA TYR A 25 13.41 -8.80 -3.97
C TYR A 25 12.19 -8.40 -3.13
N SER A 26 11.23 -9.31 -2.86
CA SER A 26 10.01 -8.97 -2.12
C SER A 26 10.28 -8.38 -0.75
N PHE A 27 11.17 -8.98 0.03
CA PHE A 27 11.50 -8.46 1.36
C PHE A 27 12.14 -7.09 1.29
N SER A 28 13.16 -6.92 0.44
CA SER A 28 13.87 -5.64 0.27
C SER A 28 12.94 -4.54 -0.22
N PHE A 29 12.06 -4.86 -1.19
CA PHE A 29 11.08 -3.93 -1.71
C PHE A 29 10.05 -3.51 -0.66
N GLN A 30 9.50 -4.48 0.11
CA GLN A 30 8.53 -4.17 1.16
C GLN A 30 9.15 -3.37 2.31
N MET A 31 10.38 -3.66 2.70
CA MET A 31 11.10 -2.87 3.70
C MET A 31 11.34 -1.44 3.21
N LEU A 32 11.74 -1.27 1.96
CA LEU A 32 11.93 0.05 1.36
C LEU A 32 10.61 0.84 1.31
N ALA A 33 9.52 0.22 0.85
CA ALA A 33 8.21 0.84 0.79
C ALA A 33 7.74 1.29 2.18
N TYR A 34 7.88 0.42 3.18
CA TYR A 34 7.51 0.70 4.56
C TYR A 34 8.33 1.85 5.16
N ILE A 35 9.66 1.78 5.10
CA ILE A 35 10.55 2.77 5.73
C ILE A 35 10.41 4.15 5.08
N THR A 36 10.31 4.22 3.75
CA THR A 36 10.16 5.50 3.06
C THR A 36 8.82 6.14 3.34
N ARG A 37 7.73 5.37 3.36
CA ARG A 37 6.40 5.87 3.70
C ARG A 37 6.33 6.34 5.15
N LEU A 38 6.88 5.56 6.07
CA LEU A 38 6.97 5.90 7.49
C LEU A 38 7.71 7.24 7.67
N GLY A 39 8.87 7.41 7.04
CA GLY A 39 9.66 8.62 7.13
C GLY A 39 8.97 9.84 6.54
N GLU A 40 8.28 9.69 5.41
CA GLU A 40 7.52 10.77 4.77
C GLU A 40 6.33 11.21 5.63
N ILE A 41 5.55 10.26 6.17
CA ILE A 41 4.40 10.56 7.03
C ILE A 41 4.88 11.23 8.33
N ASP A 42 5.92 10.70 8.98
CA ASP A 42 6.47 11.25 10.22
C ASP A 42 6.96 12.70 10.03
N ALA A 43 7.63 12.99 8.91
CA ALA A 43 8.07 14.34 8.59
C ALA A 43 6.88 15.30 8.38
N VAL A 44 5.88 14.89 7.58
CA VAL A 44 4.69 15.73 7.31
C VAL A 44 3.89 16.00 8.58
N VAL A 45 3.71 14.98 9.45
CA VAL A 45 3.00 15.13 10.73
C VAL A 45 3.72 16.12 11.65
N LYS A 46 5.05 16.05 11.75
CA LYS A 46 5.85 16.95 12.57
C LYS A 46 5.82 18.40 12.07
N GLU A 47 5.83 18.58 10.76
CA GLU A 47 5.79 19.90 10.14
C GLU A 47 4.40 20.54 10.18
N ASN A 48 3.33 19.74 10.34
CA ASN A 48 1.94 20.19 10.25
C ASN A 48 1.09 19.63 11.40
N PRO A 49 1.39 19.95 12.68
CA PRO A 49 0.77 19.31 13.84
C PRO A 49 -0.74 19.55 13.98
N ASP A 50 -1.24 20.65 13.43
CA ASP A 50 -2.66 21.06 13.52
C ASP A 50 -3.44 20.79 12.22
N SER A 51 -2.87 20.02 11.28
CA SER A 51 -3.46 19.79 9.96
C SER A 51 -4.06 18.39 9.85
N ILE A 52 -5.10 18.29 9.01
CA ILE A 52 -5.59 16.98 8.53
C ILE A 52 -4.66 16.50 7.41
N ILE A 53 -4.09 15.32 7.59
CA ILE A 53 -3.16 14.72 6.63
C ILE A 53 -3.85 13.58 5.92
N ILE A 54 -3.92 13.66 4.60
CA ILE A 54 -4.44 12.59 3.74
C ILE A 54 -3.26 12.02 2.97
N SER A 55 -3.05 10.71 3.07
CA SER A 55 -1.98 10.00 2.35
C SER A 55 -2.55 8.92 1.45
N GLU A 56 -1.92 8.71 0.29
CA GLU A 56 -2.15 7.51 -0.50
C GLU A 56 -1.46 6.33 0.17
N ARG A 57 -2.27 5.32 0.57
CA ARG A 57 -1.84 4.18 1.37
C ARG A 57 -1.34 4.58 2.77
N CYS A 58 -1.10 3.60 3.60
CA CYS A 58 -0.53 3.76 4.91
C CYS A 58 0.32 2.54 5.27
N VAL A 59 1.12 2.63 6.30
CA VAL A 59 1.97 1.52 6.78
C VAL A 59 1.17 0.27 7.15
N TYR A 60 -0.09 0.43 7.52
CA TYR A 60 -1.00 -0.70 7.80
C TYR A 60 -1.34 -1.49 6.53
N THR A 61 -1.54 -0.81 5.40
CA THR A 61 -1.73 -1.46 4.09
C THR A 61 -0.47 -2.23 3.68
N ASP A 62 0.71 -1.62 3.86
CA ASP A 62 1.98 -2.29 3.54
C ASP A 62 2.14 -3.59 4.34
N CYS A 63 1.80 -3.58 5.63
CA CYS A 63 1.91 -4.75 6.50
C CYS A 63 0.80 -5.80 6.25
N ASN A 64 -0.47 -5.37 6.33
CA ASN A 64 -1.59 -6.31 6.38
C ASN A 64 -2.03 -6.83 4.99
N VAL A 65 -1.66 -6.13 3.93
CA VAL A 65 -1.97 -6.53 2.55
C VAL A 65 -0.71 -7.04 1.87
N PHE A 66 0.25 -6.16 1.57
CA PHE A 66 1.35 -6.51 0.67
C PHE A 66 2.37 -7.44 1.31
N ALA A 67 2.91 -7.13 2.48
CA ALA A 67 3.90 -8.00 3.13
C ALA A 67 3.27 -9.35 3.53
N LYS A 68 2.02 -9.33 4.02
CA LYS A 68 1.30 -10.56 4.37
C LYS A 68 1.04 -11.43 3.15
N MET A 69 0.55 -10.86 2.06
CA MET A 69 0.29 -11.59 0.80
C MET A 69 1.57 -12.24 0.26
N LEU A 70 2.68 -11.50 0.24
CA LEU A 70 3.97 -12.01 -0.23
C LEU A 70 4.54 -13.09 0.69
N TYR A 71 4.30 -13.00 2.00
CA TYR A 71 4.63 -14.06 2.95
C TYR A 71 3.79 -15.32 2.73
N ASP A 72 2.47 -15.18 2.65
CA ASP A 72 1.54 -16.31 2.48
C ASP A 72 1.77 -17.04 1.14
N THR A 73 2.22 -16.31 0.11
CA THR A 73 2.59 -16.88 -1.21
C THR A 73 4.05 -17.36 -1.29
N GLY A 74 4.80 -17.34 -0.17
CA GLY A 74 6.17 -17.85 -0.09
C GLY A 74 7.25 -16.94 -0.72
N LYS A 75 6.89 -15.71 -1.11
CA LYS A 75 7.81 -14.72 -1.69
C LYS A 75 8.64 -13.99 -0.64
N ILE A 76 8.15 -13.92 0.60
CA ILE A 76 8.89 -13.47 1.78
C ILE A 76 9.06 -14.68 2.71
N LYS A 77 10.27 -14.93 3.16
CA LYS A 77 10.60 -16.05 4.05
C LYS A 77 10.17 -15.75 5.49
N SER A 78 9.97 -16.82 6.28
CA SER A 78 9.50 -16.69 7.68
C SER A 78 10.37 -15.74 8.52
N VAL A 79 11.70 -15.82 8.42
CA VAL A 79 12.62 -14.93 9.15
C VAL A 79 12.49 -13.48 8.69
N GLU A 80 12.37 -13.26 7.39
CA GLU A 80 12.20 -11.93 6.80
C GLU A 80 10.89 -11.29 7.23
N TYR A 81 9.79 -12.07 7.27
CA TYR A 81 8.49 -11.61 7.74
C TYR A 81 8.48 -11.30 9.25
N GLN A 82 9.23 -12.07 10.07
CA GLN A 82 9.44 -11.76 11.48
C GLN A 82 10.18 -10.42 11.66
N ILE A 83 11.23 -10.18 10.87
CA ILE A 83 11.99 -8.92 10.90
C ILE A 83 11.05 -7.76 10.50
N TYR A 84 10.28 -7.92 9.42
CA TYR A 84 9.32 -6.92 8.97
C TYR A 84 8.32 -6.54 10.08
N ASN A 85 7.70 -7.55 10.71
CA ASN A 85 6.73 -7.33 11.77
C ASN A 85 7.35 -6.72 13.04
N LEU A 86 8.60 -7.04 13.35
CA LEU A 86 9.32 -6.42 14.47
C LEU A 86 9.46 -4.91 14.25
N TRP A 87 9.88 -4.50 13.07
CA TRP A 87 9.97 -3.07 12.71
C TRP A 87 8.62 -2.41 12.69
N PHE A 88 7.62 -3.03 12.08
CA PHE A 88 6.25 -2.54 12.06
C PHE A 88 5.74 -2.26 13.48
N SER A 89 5.81 -3.24 14.38
CA SER A 89 5.35 -3.11 15.77
C SER A 89 6.10 -2.04 16.58
N TYR A 90 7.35 -1.77 16.21
CA TYR A 90 8.15 -0.74 16.88
C TYR A 90 7.67 0.67 16.54
N PHE A 91 7.31 0.92 15.30
CA PHE A 91 6.98 2.26 14.81
C PHE A 91 5.48 2.55 14.71
N GLU A 92 4.61 1.53 14.60
CA GLU A 92 3.16 1.73 14.46
C GLU A 92 2.54 2.56 15.59
N LYS A 93 3.13 2.48 16.78
CA LYS A 93 2.64 3.16 17.99
C LYS A 93 2.63 4.69 17.84
N ASN A 94 3.46 5.21 16.97
CA ASN A 94 3.65 6.65 16.77
C ASN A 94 2.81 7.21 15.61
N LEU A 95 2.25 6.33 14.76
CA LEU A 95 1.52 6.71 13.56
C LEU A 95 0.16 6.00 13.53
N LYS A 96 -0.81 6.58 14.21
CA LYS A 96 -2.19 6.06 14.18
C LYS A 96 -2.96 6.72 13.04
N ALA A 97 -3.39 5.94 12.06
CA ALA A 97 -4.45 6.36 11.16
C ALA A 97 -5.77 6.44 11.95
N HIS A 98 -6.47 7.57 11.87
CA HIS A 98 -7.72 7.77 12.59
C HIS A 98 -8.93 7.37 11.78
N ARG A 99 -8.85 7.48 10.45
CA ARG A 99 -9.91 7.18 9.49
C ARG A 99 -9.31 6.54 8.25
N LEU A 100 -10.06 5.69 7.59
CA LEU A 100 -9.63 4.98 6.40
C LEU A 100 -10.61 5.20 5.26
N ILE A 101 -10.10 5.58 4.09
CA ILE A 101 -10.88 5.71 2.86
C ILE A 101 -10.46 4.57 1.94
N TYR A 102 -11.38 3.68 1.62
CA TYR A 102 -11.15 2.54 0.75
C TYR A 102 -11.82 2.76 -0.60
N LEU A 103 -11.02 2.80 -1.65
CA LEU A 103 -11.51 2.80 -3.04
C LEU A 103 -11.76 1.36 -3.45
N ASP A 104 -13.01 0.93 -3.37
CA ASP A 104 -13.47 -0.42 -3.70
C ASP A 104 -13.68 -0.55 -5.21
N ILE A 105 -12.58 -0.71 -5.94
CA ILE A 105 -12.57 -0.80 -7.41
C ILE A 105 -12.30 -2.24 -7.81
N PRO A 106 -13.10 -2.84 -8.72
CA PRO A 106 -12.90 -4.21 -9.18
C PRO A 106 -11.50 -4.45 -9.76
N PRO A 107 -10.89 -5.64 -9.52
CA PRO A 107 -9.58 -5.99 -10.08
C PRO A 107 -9.49 -5.86 -11.61
N SER A 108 -10.57 -6.18 -12.34
CA SER A 108 -10.64 -6.01 -13.80
C SER A 108 -10.47 -4.55 -14.23
N THR A 109 -11.11 -3.62 -13.54
CA THR A 109 -10.98 -2.18 -13.80
C THR A 109 -9.58 -1.67 -13.41
N CYS A 110 -9.00 -2.22 -12.34
CA CYS A 110 -7.62 -1.94 -11.97
C CYS A 110 -6.64 -2.41 -13.05
N ASP A 111 -6.84 -3.60 -13.61
CA ASP A 111 -6.04 -4.16 -14.71
C ASP A 111 -6.10 -3.27 -15.97
N GLU A 112 -7.30 -2.83 -16.37
CA GLU A 112 -7.46 -1.88 -17.46
C GLU A 112 -6.69 -0.56 -17.23
N ARG A 113 -6.76 -0.03 -16.01
CA ARG A 113 -6.03 1.19 -15.63
C ARG A 113 -4.52 1.00 -15.62
N VAL A 114 -4.01 -0.15 -15.17
CA VAL A 114 -2.58 -0.50 -15.23
C VAL A 114 -2.11 -0.53 -16.69
N LYS A 115 -2.85 -1.21 -17.58
CA LYS A 115 -2.55 -1.26 -19.01
C LYS A 115 -2.56 0.12 -19.68
N MET A 116 -3.55 0.96 -19.37
CA MET A 116 -3.61 2.34 -19.87
C MET A 116 -2.46 3.21 -19.38
N ARG A 117 -2.04 3.03 -18.12
CA ARG A 117 -0.92 3.78 -17.53
C ARG A 117 0.42 3.42 -18.15
N SER A 118 0.60 2.16 -18.59
CA SER A 118 1.78 1.64 -19.30
C SER A 118 3.12 2.05 -18.67
N ARG A 119 3.25 1.94 -17.35
CA ARG A 119 4.51 2.26 -16.66
C ARG A 119 5.54 1.18 -16.96
N LYS A 120 6.76 1.59 -17.35
CA LYS A 120 7.86 0.68 -17.63
C LYS A 120 8.14 -0.24 -16.43
N GLY A 121 8.28 -1.55 -16.69
CA GLY A 121 8.57 -2.55 -15.66
C GLY A 121 7.39 -2.99 -14.80
N GLU A 122 6.19 -2.43 -14.98
CA GLU A 122 4.97 -2.88 -14.30
C GLU A 122 4.18 -3.85 -15.19
N ASP A 123 4.60 -5.11 -15.25
CA ASP A 123 3.79 -6.20 -15.79
C ASP A 123 3.06 -6.91 -14.65
N ILE A 124 1.88 -6.37 -14.30
CA ILE A 124 1.10 -6.84 -13.16
C ILE A 124 0.00 -7.79 -13.65
N PRO A 125 0.07 -9.09 -13.36
CA PRO A 125 -0.97 -10.04 -13.74
C PRO A 125 -2.30 -9.74 -13.03
N LEU A 126 -3.43 -10.05 -13.67
CA LEU A 126 -4.76 -9.90 -13.08
C LEU A 126 -4.89 -10.68 -11.76
N GLU A 127 -4.34 -11.89 -11.68
CA GLU A 127 -4.34 -12.72 -10.47
C GLU A 127 -3.66 -12.02 -9.27
N TYR A 128 -2.63 -11.21 -9.53
CA TYR A 128 -1.99 -10.42 -8.48
C TYR A 128 -2.93 -9.32 -7.97
N LEU A 129 -3.67 -8.65 -8.87
CA LEU A 129 -4.66 -7.64 -8.49
C LEU A 129 -5.84 -8.25 -7.72
N GLU A 130 -6.30 -9.45 -8.11
CA GLU A 130 -7.32 -10.21 -7.39
C GLU A 130 -6.85 -10.62 -5.99
N MET A 131 -5.58 -11.02 -5.85
CA MET A 131 -5.00 -11.26 -4.52
C MET A 131 -4.96 -9.98 -3.69
N CYS A 132 -4.52 -8.86 -4.25
CA CYS A 132 -4.52 -7.57 -3.55
C CYS A 132 -5.93 -7.19 -3.07
N ASP A 133 -6.96 -7.34 -3.90
CA ASP A 133 -8.36 -7.07 -3.52
C ASP A 133 -8.79 -7.97 -2.36
N ARG A 134 -8.54 -9.28 -2.45
CA ARG A 134 -8.88 -10.23 -1.38
C ARG A 134 -8.22 -9.85 -0.05
N TYR A 135 -6.93 -9.57 -0.02
CA TYR A 135 -6.22 -9.20 1.20
C TYR A 135 -6.69 -7.86 1.78
N HIS A 136 -7.06 -6.89 0.94
CA HIS A 136 -7.69 -5.66 1.43
C HIS A 136 -9.04 -5.95 2.10
N ARG A 137 -9.90 -6.76 1.49
CA ARG A 137 -11.21 -7.11 2.05
C ARG A 137 -11.08 -7.90 3.35
N GLU A 138 -10.18 -8.86 3.41
CA GLU A 138 -9.88 -9.64 4.63
C GLU A 138 -9.39 -8.72 5.76
N TRP A 139 -8.41 -7.87 5.49
CA TRP A 139 -7.89 -6.92 6.46
C TRP A 139 -8.98 -5.96 6.96
N LEU A 140 -9.72 -5.35 6.07
CA LEU A 140 -10.74 -4.35 6.43
C LEU A 140 -11.92 -4.96 7.18
N SER A 141 -12.27 -6.23 6.91
CA SER A 141 -13.34 -6.94 7.63
C SER A 141 -12.95 -7.39 9.04
N GLY A 142 -11.66 -7.67 9.29
CA GLY A 142 -11.15 -8.21 10.54
C GLY A 142 -10.55 -7.19 11.51
N ALA A 143 -10.26 -5.99 11.06
CA ALA A 143 -9.38 -5.06 11.78
C ALA A 143 -10.07 -4.15 12.82
N GLY A 144 -11.37 -4.27 13.05
CA GLY A 144 -12.09 -3.40 14.02
C GLY A 144 -11.99 -1.91 13.69
N TRP A 145 -11.87 -1.57 12.41
CA TRP A 145 -11.92 -0.19 11.96
C TRP A 145 -13.35 0.32 12.00
N ASP A 146 -13.70 1.06 13.05
CA ASP A 146 -15.04 1.64 13.20
C ASP A 146 -15.33 2.78 12.21
N ASN A 147 -14.29 3.30 11.56
CA ASN A 147 -14.35 4.46 10.67
C ASN A 147 -13.71 4.18 9.30
N ILE A 148 -14.45 3.46 8.45
CA ILE A 148 -14.06 3.23 7.05
C ILE A 148 -15.10 3.87 6.12
N LEU A 149 -14.67 4.79 5.27
CA LEU A 149 -15.44 5.25 4.13
C LEU A 149 -15.12 4.36 2.92
N LYS A 150 -16.12 3.69 2.35
CA LYS A 150 -15.99 2.94 1.09
C LYS A 150 -16.53 3.78 -0.06
N LEU A 151 -15.74 3.89 -1.13
CA LEU A 151 -16.09 4.59 -2.36
C LEU A 151 -16.01 3.59 -3.52
N GLY A 152 -17.07 3.51 -4.31
CA GLY A 152 -17.21 2.53 -5.38
C GLY A 152 -17.00 3.09 -6.79
N GLU A 153 -16.95 2.20 -7.77
CA GLU A 153 -16.70 2.54 -9.19
C GLU A 153 -17.80 3.39 -9.83
N GLY A 154 -19.06 3.29 -9.33
CA GLY A 154 -20.20 4.00 -9.89
C GLY A 154 -20.33 5.46 -9.46
N GLU A 155 -19.44 5.96 -8.62
CA GLU A 155 -19.49 7.31 -8.07
C GLU A 155 -18.65 8.27 -8.91
N SER A 156 -19.18 9.45 -9.19
CA SER A 156 -18.41 10.51 -9.82
C SER A 156 -17.35 11.07 -8.87
N PHE A 157 -16.32 11.69 -9.42
CA PHE A 157 -15.29 12.34 -8.60
C PHE A 157 -15.87 13.39 -7.64
N ALA A 158 -16.88 14.14 -8.07
CA ALA A 158 -17.53 15.14 -7.22
C ALA A 158 -18.25 14.52 -6.02
N GLU A 159 -19.02 13.45 -6.25
CA GLU A 159 -19.70 12.70 -5.18
C GLU A 159 -18.70 12.07 -4.19
N MET A 160 -17.61 11.48 -4.72
CA MET A 160 -16.55 10.94 -3.86
C MET A 160 -15.91 12.04 -3.02
N ALA A 161 -15.60 13.20 -3.61
CA ALA A 161 -14.99 14.32 -2.91
C ALA A 161 -15.90 14.85 -1.78
N GLU A 162 -17.19 15.00 -2.03
CA GLU A 162 -18.18 15.41 -1.03
C GLU A 162 -18.23 14.43 0.14
N LYS A 163 -18.36 13.12 -0.14
CA LYS A 163 -18.33 12.08 0.89
C LYS A 163 -17.04 12.07 1.72
N VAL A 164 -15.90 12.32 1.08
CA VAL A 164 -14.60 12.42 1.78
C VAL A 164 -14.58 13.63 2.71
N VAL A 165 -15.05 14.80 2.26
CA VAL A 165 -15.13 16.00 3.11
C VAL A 165 -16.02 15.75 4.31
N ASP A 166 -17.24 15.23 4.11
CA ASP A 166 -18.19 14.92 5.19
C ASP A 166 -17.65 13.86 6.18
N PHE A 167 -16.84 12.94 5.67
CA PHE A 167 -16.23 11.90 6.50
C PHE A 167 -15.05 12.41 7.34
N ILE A 168 -14.33 13.43 6.87
CA ILE A 168 -13.13 13.96 7.53
C ILE A 168 -13.49 15.04 8.56
N ILE A 169 -14.47 15.88 8.28
CA ILE A 169 -14.92 16.97 9.15
C ILE A 169 -15.90 16.46 10.21
#